data_ff5700947257f617a07931381a7be085
#
_entry.id   ff5700947257f617a07931381a7be085
#
_cell.length_a   1.000
_cell.length_b   1.000
_cell.length_c   1.000
_cell.angle_alpha   90.00
_cell.angle_beta   90.00
_cell.angle_gamma   90.00
#
_symmetry.space_group_name_H-M   'P 1'
#
loop_
_entity.id
_entity.type
_entity.pdbx_description
1 polymer ?
#
loop_
_entity_poly.entity_id
_entity_poly.type
_entity_poly.pdbx_seq_one_letter_code
_entity_poly.pdbx_strand_id
1 'polypeptide(L)' 'MGIIVMQFICDTCGKVLLEKQGVSEEMFPITKEEAQQLDKEHRGHECHIEPVEKER' A
#
# COMPACT_ATOMS: atom_id res chain seq x y z
N MET A 1 1.98 -8.56 -21.48
CA MET A 1 2.98 -8.01 -20.55
C MET A 1 2.33 -7.64 -19.24
N GLY A 2 2.99 -8.01 -18.14
CA GLY A 2 2.50 -7.63 -16.82
C GLY A 2 3.00 -6.26 -16.40
N ILE A 3 2.37 -5.71 -15.41
CA ILE A 3 2.80 -4.47 -14.78
C ILE A 3 3.04 -4.75 -13.31
N ILE A 4 4.00 -4.03 -12.74
CA ILE A 4 4.29 -4.15 -11.32
C ILE A 4 3.62 -3.00 -10.59
N VAL A 5 2.80 -3.33 -9.61
CA VAL A 5 2.17 -2.34 -8.74
C VAL A 5 2.67 -2.57 -7.31
N MET A 6 2.79 -1.51 -6.56
CA MET A 6 3.14 -1.61 -5.15
C MET A 6 1.87 -1.55 -4.32
N GLN A 7 1.73 -2.48 -3.40
CA GLN A 7 0.57 -2.55 -2.52
C GLN A 7 0.99 -2.30 -1.09
N PHE A 8 0.24 -1.44 -0.42
CA PHE A 8 0.40 -1.18 1.01
C PHE A 8 -0.63 -2.06 1.73
N ILE A 9 -0.13 -3.05 2.44
CA ILE A 9 -0.96 -4.10 3.03
C ILE A 9 -0.90 -4.05 4.54
N CYS A 10 -2.04 -4.10 5.19
CA CYS A 10 -2.10 -4.23 6.64
C CYS A 10 -2.09 -5.71 7.01
N ASP A 11 -1.01 -6.14 7.66
CA ASP A 11 -0.87 -7.54 8.08
C ASP A 11 -1.89 -7.94 9.13
N THR A 12 -2.22 -7.03 10.01
CA THR A 12 -3.19 -7.27 11.06
C THR A 12 -4.59 -7.52 10.50
N CYS A 13 -4.98 -6.73 9.49
CA CYS A 13 -6.30 -6.87 8.87
C CYS A 13 -6.31 -7.86 7.71
N GLY A 14 -5.15 -8.14 7.12
CA GLY A 14 -5.05 -8.98 5.93
C GLY A 14 -5.64 -8.34 4.69
N LYS A 15 -5.63 -7.02 4.61
CA LYS A 15 -6.22 -6.28 3.49
C LYS A 15 -5.23 -5.37 2.82
N VAL A 16 -5.42 -5.17 1.51
CA VAL A 16 -4.68 -4.16 0.75
C VAL A 16 -5.33 -2.81 1.02
N LEU A 17 -4.56 -1.88 1.55
CA LEU A 17 -5.05 -0.56 1.89
C LEU A 17 -4.88 0.42 0.75
N LEU A 18 -3.73 0.36 0.06
CA LEU A 18 -3.42 1.24 -1.05
C LEU A 18 -2.74 0.42 -2.14
N GLU A 19 -2.90 0.86 -3.38
CA GLU A 19 -2.22 0.25 -4.52
C GLU A 19 -1.80 1.36 -5.47
N LYS A 20 -0.54 1.39 -5.83
CA LYS A 20 -0.01 2.42 -6.71
C LYS A 20 0.93 1.83 -7.75
N GLN A 21 0.88 2.38 -8.95
CA GLN A 21 1.72 2.01 -10.08
C GLN A 21 2.85 3.01 -10.25
N GLY A 22 3.97 2.55 -10.78
CA GLY A 22 5.08 3.44 -11.10
C GLY A 22 5.79 4.02 -9.89
N VAL A 23 5.65 3.36 -8.75
CA VAL A 23 6.31 3.79 -7.51
C VAL A 23 7.15 2.65 -6.97
N SER A 24 8.07 2.95 -6.06
CA SER A 24 8.88 1.95 -5.41
C SER A 24 8.56 1.90 -3.92
N GLU A 25 9.08 0.90 -3.23
CA GLU A 25 8.92 0.79 -1.79
C GLU A 25 9.44 2.01 -1.05
N GLU A 26 10.55 2.57 -1.54
CA GLU A 26 11.16 3.75 -0.93
C GLU A 26 10.42 5.03 -1.29
N MET A 27 9.78 5.06 -2.43
CA MET A 27 9.06 6.23 -2.93
C MET A 27 7.59 5.90 -3.16
N PHE A 28 6.92 5.55 -2.08
CA PHE A 28 5.49 5.27 -2.08
C PHE A 28 4.77 6.51 -1.56
N PRO A 29 4.26 7.36 -2.46
CA PRO A 29 3.64 8.61 -2.03
C PRO A 29 2.30 8.36 -1.33
N ILE A 30 2.15 8.90 -0.15
CA ILE A 30 0.91 8.82 0.61
C ILE A 30 0.47 10.24 0.90
N THR A 31 -0.76 10.57 0.52
CA THR A 31 -1.28 11.91 0.79
C THR A 31 -1.57 12.07 2.27
N LYS A 32 -1.67 13.32 2.69
CA LYS A 32 -1.98 13.63 4.08
C LYS A 32 -3.31 13.02 4.52
N GLU A 33 -4.29 13.04 3.63
CA GLU A 33 -5.60 12.47 3.91
C GLU A 33 -5.54 10.96 4.06
N GLU A 34 -4.80 10.31 3.17
CA GLU A 34 -4.58 8.86 3.24
C GLU A 34 -3.86 8.48 4.54
N ALA A 35 -2.84 9.25 4.89
CA ALA A 35 -2.08 9.00 6.11
C ALA A 35 -2.97 9.14 7.36
N GLN A 36 -3.82 10.15 7.38
CA GLN A 36 -4.74 10.36 8.49
C GLN A 36 -5.73 9.22 8.62
N GLN A 37 -6.26 8.76 7.50
CA GLN A 37 -7.21 7.66 7.50
C GLN A 37 -6.57 6.35 7.95
N LEU A 38 -5.37 6.08 7.48
CA LEU A 38 -4.63 4.90 7.90
C LEU A 38 -4.33 4.93 9.40
N ASP A 39 -3.93 6.09 9.91
CA ASP A 39 -3.68 6.23 11.34
C ASP A 39 -4.94 6.01 12.17
N LYS A 40 -6.07 6.51 11.68
CA LYS A 40 -7.35 6.38 12.37
C LYS A 40 -7.86 4.94 12.39
N GLU A 41 -7.78 4.26 11.25
CA GLU A 41 -8.35 2.91 11.09
C GLU A 41 -7.39 1.79 11.44
N HIS A 42 -6.10 2.03 11.29
CA HIS A 42 -5.08 0.98 11.44
C HIS A 42 -4.00 1.35 12.45
N ARG A 43 -4.34 2.19 13.39
CA ARG A 43 -3.40 2.59 14.42
C ARG A 43 -2.91 1.40 15.22
N GLY A 44 -1.60 1.26 15.32
CA GLY A 44 -0.99 0.13 16.02
C GLY A 44 -0.95 -1.15 15.22
N HIS A 45 -1.46 -1.15 13.99
CA HIS A 45 -1.42 -2.32 13.11
C HIS A 45 -0.08 -2.36 12.37
N GLU A 46 0.37 -3.56 12.10
CA GLU A 46 1.57 -3.75 11.30
C GLU A 46 1.20 -3.77 9.83
N CYS A 47 1.95 -3.01 9.04
CA CYS A 47 1.72 -2.90 7.61
C CYS A 47 3.03 -3.04 6.87
N HIS A 48 2.95 -3.42 5.61
CA HIS A 48 4.13 -3.52 4.77
C HIS A 48 3.77 -3.17 3.32
N ILE A 49 4.79 -2.95 2.51
CA ILE A 49 4.62 -2.67 1.09
C ILE A 49 5.25 -3.83 0.33
N GLU A 50 4.53 -4.35 -0.66
CA GLU A 50 5.08 -5.41 -1.49
C GLU A 50 4.76 -5.22 -2.97
N PRO A 51 5.65 -5.69 -3.86
CA PRO A 51 5.39 -5.62 -5.29
C PRO A 51 4.46 -6.75 -5.71
N VAL A 52 3.54 -6.45 -6.59
CA VAL A 52 2.62 -7.43 -7.15
C VAL A 52 2.59 -7.26 -8.66
N GLU A 53 2.73 -8.36 -9.37
CA GLU A 53 2.62 -8.33 -10.82
C GLU A 53 1.16 -8.56 -11.21
N LYS A 54 0.66 -7.68 -12.06
CA LYS A 54 -0.69 -7.79 -12.60
C LYS A 54 -0.63 -7.86 -14.11
N GLU A 55 -1.45 -8.67 -14.69
CA GLU A 55 -1.57 -8.74 -16.15
C GLU A 55 -2.56 -7.70 -16.63
N ARG A 56 -2.23 -7.15 -17.78
CA ARG A 56 -3.08 -6.17 -18.44
C ARG A 56 -4.01 -6.82 -19.42
#